data_d79c216daccc35f2cd11ced944996575
#
_entry.id   d79c216daccc35f2cd11ced944996575
#
_cell.length_a   1.000
_cell.length_b   1.000
_cell.length_c   1.000
_cell.angle_alpha   90.00
_cell.angle_beta   90.00
_cell.angle_gamma   90.00
#
_symmetry.space_group_name_H-M   'P 1'
#
loop_
_entity.id
_entity.type
_entity.pdbx_description
1 polymer ?
#
loop_
_entity_poly.entity_id
_entity_poly.type
_entity_poly.pdbx_seq_one_letter_code
_entity_poly.pdbx_strand_id
1 'polypeptide(L)'
;MQQHADPLFVQVEPFSEWVVQGTACKSPIRLEGVAYVNDLEPYIERKLFSVNTGHATVAYTGALQGYETIDEAMQDNLVVIQLRSVLHETGKLLIAKWGFDAAEHETYIEKIIGRFQNKYI
;
A
#
# COMPACT_ATOMS: atom_id res chain seq x y z
N MET A 1 -8.13 -13.91 8.06
CA MET A 1 -8.65 -14.83 9.10
C MET A 1 -7.51 -15.39 9.93
N GLN A 2 -7.65 -15.34 11.24
CA GLN A 2 -6.70 -15.98 12.15
C GLN A 2 -7.04 -17.46 12.28
N GLN A 3 -6.03 -18.31 12.21
CA GLN A 3 -6.22 -19.76 12.25
C GLN A 3 -5.63 -20.39 13.51
N HIS A 4 -5.06 -19.58 14.38
CA HIS A 4 -4.48 -20.04 15.63
C HIS A 4 -5.54 -20.06 16.75
N ALA A 5 -5.49 -21.07 17.60
CA ALA A 5 -6.49 -21.26 18.66
C ALA A 5 -6.31 -20.29 19.85
N ASP A 6 -5.12 -19.73 20.05
CA ASP A 6 -4.83 -18.78 21.12
C ASP A 6 -5.53 -17.44 20.83
N PRO A 7 -6.41 -16.96 21.75
CA PRO A 7 -7.11 -15.70 21.51
C PRO A 7 -6.21 -14.46 21.52
N LEU A 8 -4.99 -14.57 22.03
CA LEU A 8 -4.01 -13.50 22.02
C LEU A 8 -3.12 -13.52 20.77
N PHE A 9 -3.22 -14.55 19.95
CA PHE A 9 -2.46 -14.65 18.72
C PHE A 9 -3.02 -13.67 17.69
N VAL A 10 -2.13 -12.92 17.07
CA VAL A 10 -2.47 -11.98 15.98
C VAL A 10 -1.58 -12.29 14.80
N GLN A 11 -2.20 -12.57 13.65
CA GLN A 11 -1.51 -12.79 12.40
C GLN A 11 -1.59 -11.51 11.57
N VAL A 12 -0.44 -10.93 11.26
CA VAL A 12 -0.35 -9.70 10.49
C VAL A 12 0.51 -9.91 9.25
N GLU A 13 0.27 -9.11 8.23
CA GLU A 13 1.09 -9.11 7.04
C GLU A 13 2.46 -8.49 7.33
N PRO A 14 3.52 -8.90 6.60
CA PRO A 14 4.86 -8.34 6.81
C PRO A 14 5.04 -6.92 6.25
N PHE A 15 4.03 -6.38 5.59
CA PHE A 15 4.08 -5.02 5.06
C PHE A 15 4.01 -4.01 6.19
N SER A 16 4.98 -3.10 6.24
CA SER A 16 4.95 -2.00 7.19
C SER A 16 5.65 -0.78 6.60
N GLU A 17 5.08 0.38 6.85
CA GLU A 17 5.69 1.66 6.52
C GLU A 17 5.38 2.64 7.66
N TRP A 18 6.41 3.10 8.33
CA TRP A 18 6.29 4.07 9.40
C TRP A 18 7.18 5.26 9.10
N VAL A 19 6.55 6.38 8.78
CA VAL A 19 7.24 7.61 8.39
C VAL A 19 6.90 8.71 9.40
N VAL A 20 7.93 9.39 9.90
CA VAL A 20 7.80 10.42 10.92
C VAL A 20 8.45 11.71 10.40
N GLN A 21 7.83 12.85 10.66
CA GLN A 21 8.45 14.14 10.37
C GLN A 21 9.52 14.41 11.41
N GLY A 22 10.78 14.16 11.05
CA GLY A 22 11.90 14.24 11.95
C GLY A 22 12.13 15.64 12.52
N THR A 23 11.80 16.69 11.77
CA THR A 23 11.92 18.08 12.20
C THR A 23 10.97 18.44 13.34
N ALA A 24 9.86 17.69 13.51
CA ALA A 24 8.91 17.90 14.59
C ALA A 24 9.26 17.10 15.85
N CYS A 25 10.23 16.19 15.78
CA CYS A 25 10.65 15.38 16.92
C CYS A 25 11.47 16.20 17.90
N LYS A 26 11.08 16.17 19.19
CA LYS A 26 11.79 16.87 20.25
C LYS A 26 12.91 16.05 20.86
N SER A 27 12.92 14.73 20.63
CA SER A 27 13.92 13.81 21.15
C SER A 27 14.98 13.52 20.08
N PRO A 28 16.27 13.41 20.46
CA PRO A 28 17.31 12.96 19.53
C PRO A 28 17.26 11.45 19.24
N ILE A 29 16.42 10.70 19.96
CA ILE A 29 16.33 9.25 19.79
C ILE A 29 15.65 8.94 18.44
N ARG A 30 16.24 7.99 17.72
CA ARG A 30 15.71 7.48 16.46
C ARG A 30 15.44 5.98 16.59
N LEU A 31 14.23 5.56 16.23
CA LEU A 31 13.81 4.16 16.30
C LEU A 31 14.14 3.44 15.01
N GLU A 32 14.59 2.18 15.11
CA GLU A 32 14.79 1.32 13.95
C GLU A 32 13.45 1.04 13.26
N GLY A 33 13.49 0.92 11.94
CA GLY A 33 12.30 0.65 11.14
C GLY A 33 11.41 1.87 10.89
N VAL A 34 11.79 3.03 11.42
CA VAL A 34 11.07 4.29 11.23
C VAL A 34 11.87 5.19 10.31
N ALA A 35 11.23 5.67 9.23
CA ALA A 35 11.82 6.65 8.34
C ALA A 35 11.55 8.06 8.87
N TYR A 36 12.59 8.84 9.03
CA TYR A 36 12.50 10.24 9.48
C TYR A 36 12.70 11.16 8.29
N VAL A 37 11.70 11.97 8.00
CA VAL A 37 11.67 12.84 6.82
C VAL A 37 11.40 14.29 7.24
N ASN A 38 11.74 15.24 6.37
CA ASN A 38 11.51 16.67 6.63
C ASN A 38 10.05 17.06 6.33
N ASP A 39 9.41 16.39 5.38
CA ASP A 39 8.06 16.68 4.95
C ASP A 39 7.28 15.36 4.80
N LEU A 40 6.15 15.27 5.48
CA LEU A 40 5.26 14.10 5.40
C LEU A 40 4.33 14.12 4.20
N GLU A 41 4.09 15.28 3.61
CA GLU A 41 3.09 15.44 2.56
C GLU A 41 3.30 14.49 1.38
N PRO A 42 4.53 14.30 0.85
CA PRO A 42 4.74 13.34 -0.24
C PRO A 42 4.30 11.92 0.12
N TYR A 43 4.56 11.50 1.36
CA TYR A 43 4.24 10.14 1.82
C TYR A 43 2.76 9.96 2.08
N ILE A 44 2.08 11.01 2.56
CA ILE A 44 0.62 11.01 2.70
C ILE A 44 -0.04 10.89 1.33
N GLU A 45 0.40 11.68 0.36
CA GLU A 45 -0.12 11.60 -1.00
C GLU A 45 0.19 10.25 -1.65
N ARG A 46 1.39 9.72 -1.45
CA ARG A 46 1.76 8.40 -1.99
C ARG A 46 0.80 7.32 -1.47
N LYS A 47 0.52 7.31 -0.20
CA LYS A 47 -0.44 6.36 0.38
C LYS A 47 -1.84 6.57 -0.20
N LEU A 48 -2.30 7.82 -0.28
CA LEU A 48 -3.63 8.15 -0.76
C LEU A 48 -3.82 7.72 -2.22
N PHE A 49 -2.86 8.05 -3.08
CA PHE A 49 -2.97 7.79 -4.52
C PHE A 49 -2.46 6.40 -4.93
N SER A 50 -1.91 5.64 -4.02
CA SER A 50 -1.45 4.27 -4.29
C SER A 50 -2.29 3.26 -3.52
N VAL A 51 -2.12 3.16 -2.21
CA VAL A 51 -2.81 2.14 -1.40
C VAL A 51 -4.32 2.36 -1.41
N ASN A 52 -4.78 3.57 -1.09
CA ASN A 52 -6.21 3.85 -0.97
C ASN A 52 -6.89 3.83 -2.34
N THR A 53 -6.30 4.46 -3.34
CA THR A 53 -6.82 4.44 -4.72
C THR A 53 -6.81 3.03 -5.27
N GLY A 54 -5.75 2.25 -5.01
CA GLY A 54 -5.67 0.86 -5.41
C GLY A 54 -6.77 0.02 -4.79
N HIS A 55 -7.01 0.17 -3.50
CA HIS A 55 -8.07 -0.53 -2.79
C HIS A 55 -9.44 -0.25 -3.40
N ALA A 56 -9.73 1.03 -3.65
CA ALA A 56 -10.99 1.44 -4.27
C ALA A 56 -11.12 0.86 -5.69
N THR A 57 -10.03 0.86 -6.46
CA THR A 57 -10.02 0.30 -7.82
C THR A 57 -10.39 -1.18 -7.80
N VAL A 58 -9.77 -1.96 -6.93
CA VAL A 58 -10.05 -3.40 -6.81
C VAL A 58 -11.48 -3.63 -6.34
N ALA A 59 -11.94 -2.84 -5.36
CA ALA A 59 -13.30 -2.98 -4.83
C ALA A 59 -14.35 -2.74 -5.90
N TYR A 60 -14.24 -1.65 -6.64
CA TYR A 60 -15.23 -1.32 -7.68
C TYR A 60 -15.12 -2.23 -8.90
N THR A 61 -13.92 -2.50 -9.38
CA THR A 61 -13.71 -3.38 -10.53
C THR A 61 -14.16 -4.81 -10.20
N GLY A 62 -13.82 -5.27 -8.99
CA GLY A 62 -14.22 -6.60 -8.52
C GLY A 62 -15.74 -6.73 -8.37
N ALA A 63 -16.38 -5.70 -7.82
CA ALA A 63 -17.83 -5.69 -7.67
C ALA A 63 -18.55 -5.77 -9.02
N LEU A 64 -18.03 -5.07 -10.03
CA LEU A 64 -18.57 -5.15 -11.40
C LEU A 64 -18.45 -6.55 -11.98
N GLN A 65 -17.44 -7.32 -11.58
CA GLN A 65 -17.23 -8.70 -12.01
C GLN A 65 -17.98 -9.71 -11.12
N GLY A 66 -18.67 -9.26 -10.07
CA GLY A 66 -19.44 -10.12 -9.18
C GLY A 66 -18.67 -10.68 -8.00
N TYR A 67 -17.46 -10.20 -7.73
CA TYR A 67 -16.69 -10.63 -6.57
C TYR A 67 -17.13 -9.89 -5.31
N GLU A 68 -17.15 -10.59 -4.19
CA GLU A 68 -17.57 -10.04 -2.90
C GLU A 68 -16.40 -9.60 -2.03
N THR A 69 -15.21 -10.14 -2.26
CA THR A 69 -14.03 -9.84 -1.44
C THR A 69 -12.85 -9.40 -2.32
N ILE A 70 -11.92 -8.68 -1.69
CA ILE A 70 -10.72 -8.17 -2.37
C ILE A 70 -9.84 -9.33 -2.85
N ASP A 71 -9.63 -10.34 -2.02
CA ASP A 71 -8.79 -11.47 -2.40
C ASP A 71 -9.37 -12.28 -3.54
N GLU A 72 -10.69 -12.45 -3.60
CA GLU A 72 -11.37 -13.06 -4.75
C GLU A 72 -11.13 -12.25 -6.02
N ALA A 73 -11.35 -10.94 -5.95
CA ALA A 73 -11.15 -10.04 -7.08
C ALA A 73 -9.70 -10.10 -7.59
N MET A 74 -8.73 -10.17 -6.69
CA MET A 74 -7.32 -10.22 -7.04
C MET A 74 -6.86 -11.53 -7.70
N GLN A 75 -7.71 -12.55 -7.71
CA GLN A 75 -7.45 -13.78 -8.49
C GLN A 75 -7.83 -13.62 -9.97
N ASP A 76 -8.56 -12.58 -10.31
CA ASP A 76 -8.92 -12.28 -11.69
C ASP A 76 -7.83 -11.41 -12.32
N ASN A 77 -7.21 -11.91 -13.39
CA ASN A 77 -6.13 -11.21 -14.08
C ASN A 77 -6.56 -9.85 -14.63
N LEU A 78 -7.82 -9.70 -15.03
CA LEU A 78 -8.33 -8.41 -15.52
C LEU A 78 -8.35 -7.37 -14.41
N VAL A 79 -8.72 -7.78 -13.19
CA VAL A 79 -8.70 -6.89 -12.01
C VAL A 79 -7.26 -6.46 -11.70
N VAL A 80 -6.32 -7.41 -11.70
CA VAL A 80 -4.90 -7.12 -11.44
C VAL A 80 -4.31 -6.19 -12.50
N ILE A 81 -4.63 -6.41 -13.78
CA ILE A 81 -4.17 -5.55 -14.86
C ILE A 81 -4.70 -4.13 -14.69
N GLN A 82 -5.99 -3.99 -14.36
CA GLN A 82 -6.60 -2.68 -14.11
C GLN A 82 -5.94 -1.97 -12.92
N LEU A 83 -5.73 -2.69 -11.83
CA LEU A 83 -5.05 -2.16 -10.66
C LEU A 83 -3.65 -1.66 -11.00
N ARG A 84 -2.86 -2.50 -11.69
CA ARG A 84 -1.49 -2.14 -12.07
C ARG A 84 -1.47 -0.90 -12.96
N SER A 85 -2.39 -0.82 -13.90
CA SER A 85 -2.52 0.33 -14.80
C SER A 85 -2.80 1.63 -14.02
N VAL A 86 -3.74 1.60 -13.09
CA VAL A 86 -4.08 2.76 -12.26
C VAL A 86 -2.89 3.18 -11.39
N LEU A 87 -2.22 2.21 -10.75
CA LEU A 87 -1.07 2.51 -9.90
C LEU A 87 0.11 3.08 -10.68
N HIS A 88 0.30 2.67 -11.93
CA HIS A 88 1.32 3.27 -12.79
C HIS A 88 0.96 4.70 -13.19
N GLU A 89 -0.30 4.98 -13.46
CA GLU A 89 -0.73 6.35 -13.77
C GLU A 89 -0.54 7.30 -12.59
N THR A 90 -1.03 6.91 -11.41
CA THR A 90 -0.86 7.72 -10.20
C THR A 90 0.61 7.83 -9.83
N GLY A 91 1.38 6.76 -10.08
CA GLY A 91 2.82 6.76 -9.83
C GLY A 91 3.57 7.78 -10.65
N LYS A 92 3.22 7.95 -11.92
CA LYS A 92 3.83 8.99 -12.77
C LYS A 92 3.61 10.39 -12.20
N LEU A 93 2.40 10.66 -11.70
CA LEU A 93 2.08 11.95 -11.08
C LEU A 93 2.88 12.17 -9.79
N LEU A 94 3.00 11.15 -8.95
CA LEU A 94 3.75 11.22 -7.70
C LEU A 94 5.24 11.45 -7.95
N ILE A 95 5.82 10.75 -8.92
CA ILE A 95 7.22 10.91 -9.30
C ILE A 95 7.46 12.31 -9.85
N ALA A 96 6.58 12.81 -10.71
CA ALA A 96 6.70 14.13 -11.30
C ALA A 96 6.56 15.24 -10.25
N LYS A 97 5.65 15.09 -9.30
CA LYS A 97 5.38 16.12 -8.29
C LYS A 97 6.42 16.12 -7.17
N TRP A 98 6.80 14.95 -6.66
CA TRP A 98 7.59 14.83 -5.43
C TRP A 98 9.01 14.30 -5.65
N GLY A 99 9.32 13.84 -6.85
CA GLY A 99 10.66 13.33 -7.17
C GLY A 99 10.98 11.95 -6.58
N PHE A 100 9.97 11.13 -6.33
CA PHE A 100 10.23 9.74 -5.90
C PHE A 100 11.06 9.01 -6.93
N ASP A 101 11.95 8.13 -6.46
CA ASP A 101 12.72 7.26 -7.35
C ASP A 101 11.79 6.29 -8.08
N ALA A 102 11.90 6.21 -9.41
CA ALA A 102 11.00 5.40 -10.22
C ALA A 102 11.12 3.90 -9.89
N ALA A 103 12.33 3.40 -9.66
CA ALA A 103 12.56 2.00 -9.31
C ALA A 103 12.01 1.67 -7.92
N GLU A 104 12.20 2.57 -6.96
CA GLU A 104 11.64 2.43 -5.61
C GLU A 104 10.12 2.43 -5.64
N HIS A 105 9.51 3.32 -6.42
CA HIS A 105 8.07 3.38 -6.55
C HIS A 105 7.51 2.13 -7.22
N GLU A 106 8.20 1.56 -8.21
CA GLU A 106 7.79 0.30 -8.84
C GLU A 106 7.79 -0.84 -7.81
N THR A 107 8.80 -0.91 -6.96
CA THR A 107 8.85 -1.87 -5.84
C THR A 107 7.67 -1.65 -4.88
N TYR A 108 7.32 -0.41 -4.61
CA TYR A 108 6.18 -0.06 -3.76
C TYR A 108 4.87 -0.56 -4.38
N ILE A 109 4.67 -0.39 -5.68
CA ILE A 109 3.50 -0.90 -6.40
C ILE A 109 3.39 -2.42 -6.28
N GLU A 110 4.50 -3.14 -6.49
CA GLU A 110 4.51 -4.59 -6.41
C GLU A 110 4.17 -5.08 -5.00
N LYS A 111 4.62 -4.39 -3.97
CA LYS A 111 4.26 -4.70 -2.58
C LYS A 111 2.76 -4.51 -2.33
N ILE A 112 2.16 -3.46 -2.89
CA ILE A 112 0.71 -3.23 -2.76
C ILE A 112 -0.07 -4.38 -3.40
N ILE A 113 0.31 -4.77 -4.61
CA ILE A 113 -0.35 -5.85 -5.34
C ILE A 113 -0.25 -7.16 -4.55
N GLY A 114 0.95 -7.49 -4.06
CA GLY A 114 1.16 -8.69 -3.25
C GLY A 114 0.34 -8.67 -1.97
N ARG A 115 0.24 -7.51 -1.33
CA ARG A 115 -0.58 -7.33 -0.13
C ARG A 115 -2.06 -7.61 -0.39
N PHE A 116 -2.59 -7.09 -1.49
CA PHE A 116 -4.01 -7.28 -1.83
C PHE A 116 -4.31 -8.73 -2.21
N GLN A 117 -3.32 -9.49 -2.66
CA GLN A 117 -3.47 -10.91 -2.97
C GLN A 117 -3.43 -11.79 -1.73
N ASN A 118 -3.09 -11.26 -0.57
CA ASN A 118 -2.96 -12.02 0.66
C ASN A 118 -4.33 -12.26 1.29
N LYS A 119 -4.83 -13.48 1.14
CA LYS A 119 -6.16 -13.86 1.63
C LYS A 119 -6.29 -14.02 3.14
N TYR A 120 -5.18 -13.92 3.88
CA TYR A 120 -5.18 -14.09 5.35
C TYR A 120 -5.18 -12.75 6.09
N ILE A 121 -5.24 -11.64 5.38
CA ILE A 121 -5.23 -10.30 6.01
C ILE A 121 -6.53 -9.55 5.78
#